data_8fa0c821d09e60745b2963352268215f
#
_entry.id   8fa0c821d09e60745b2963352268215f
#
_cell.length_a   1.000
_cell.length_b   1.000
_cell.length_c   1.000
_cell.angle_alpha   90.00
_cell.angle_beta   90.00
_cell.angle_gamma   90.00
#
_symmetry.space_group_name_H-M   'P 1'
#
loop_
_entity.id
_entity.type
_entity.pdbx_description
1 polymer ?
#
loop_
_entity_poly.entity_id
_entity_poly.type
_entity_poly.pdbx_seq_one_letter_code
_entity_poly.pdbx_strand_id
1 'polypeptide(L)'
;MQEHLKKFSYTTKVINVSSQVLKEFEKEPPTFDSEYDRIKHYMDLGNKARNESKDATIVMKGVAAHILSERDSVTEPSPKEKIAYIIKSIKHPDEAAYLKEVYGDGFHLIGITSDIVDRKKFLTEVKSMSENEAEELMKRDSDDVDNMGQHTQDAFQNSDYFINVVSDTEEIKNCVFRLIDLIFGNPFITPTFDEYAMFMAYSASLRSADLSRQIGAVITKNNEILTSGVNDCPKYKGGLYWQIHDKNKYYDEEDGRDYMIGFDSNKFEQTQIINKILENLGLDKDETNFNKIKKAGIGALTEYGRVVHAEMEAILACARNNISSSDAVMYATTFPCHNCAKHIIAAGIKKVVYIEPYPKSKALNFYKKEISTSINDENEKVVFVPFSGVGPRRYIDLFAMSSSKWGAKTRKDKDGNKIEWKRTEAVVRNPMKPMTYLDYEMIAYKSYYEEINGGNSDE
;
A
#
# COMPACT_ATOMS: atom_id res chain seq x y z
N MET A 1 -17.21 9.37 7.66
CA MET A 1 -16.52 10.35 6.81
C MET A 1 -17.43 11.50 6.41
N GLN A 2 -18.52 11.30 5.70
CA GLN A 2 -19.43 12.36 5.22
C GLN A 2 -19.93 13.31 6.33
N GLU A 3 -20.41 12.75 7.47
CA GLU A 3 -20.86 13.55 8.61
C GLU A 3 -19.76 14.44 9.20
N HIS A 4 -18.52 13.95 9.21
CA HIS A 4 -17.41 14.73 9.76
C HIS A 4 -17.00 15.86 8.82
N LEU A 5 -16.97 15.61 7.50
CA LEU A 5 -16.69 16.63 6.48
C LEU A 5 -17.72 17.79 6.49
N LYS A 6 -18.98 17.51 6.84
CA LYS A 6 -19.98 18.56 7.04
C LYS A 6 -19.60 19.59 8.11
N LYS A 7 -18.83 19.16 9.15
CA LYS A 7 -18.35 20.07 10.20
C LYS A 7 -17.31 21.09 9.69
N PHE A 8 -16.73 20.82 8.51
CA PHE A 8 -15.85 21.73 7.78
C PHE A 8 -16.56 22.50 6.67
N SER A 9 -17.89 22.44 6.64
CA SER A 9 -18.74 23.02 5.59
C SER A 9 -18.51 22.43 4.20
N TYR A 10 -18.08 21.15 4.12
CA TYR A 10 -17.91 20.45 2.85
C TYR A 10 -19.16 19.63 2.50
N THR A 11 -19.59 19.77 1.26
CA THR A 11 -20.54 18.86 0.62
C THR A 11 -19.77 17.60 0.18
N THR A 12 -20.39 16.44 0.32
CA THR A 12 -19.74 15.18 -0.07
C THR A 12 -20.51 14.50 -1.18
N LYS A 13 -19.78 14.00 -2.17
CA LYS A 13 -20.29 13.17 -3.25
C LYS A 13 -19.58 11.82 -3.25
N VAL A 14 -20.34 10.75 -3.35
CA VAL A 14 -19.79 9.37 -3.37
C VAL A 14 -19.87 8.86 -4.79
N ILE A 15 -18.73 8.48 -5.34
CA ILE A 15 -18.62 7.86 -6.67
C ILE A 15 -18.43 6.35 -6.47
N ASN A 16 -19.44 5.59 -6.87
CA ASN A 16 -19.36 4.14 -6.96
C ASN A 16 -18.90 3.77 -8.37
N VAL A 17 -17.66 3.37 -8.50
CA VAL A 17 -17.01 3.11 -9.79
C VAL A 17 -17.82 2.11 -10.63
N SER A 18 -18.28 1.01 -10.03
CA SER A 18 -19.04 -0.02 -10.76
C SER A 18 -20.35 0.52 -11.36
N SER A 19 -21.13 1.28 -10.60
CA SER A 19 -22.47 1.71 -11.03
C SER A 19 -22.51 3.06 -11.73
N GLN A 20 -21.44 3.85 -11.70
CA GLN A 20 -21.42 5.21 -12.30
C GLN A 20 -20.40 5.34 -13.42
N VAL A 21 -19.35 4.52 -13.42
CA VAL A 21 -18.28 4.58 -14.44
C VAL A 21 -18.29 3.31 -15.29
N LEU A 22 -18.13 2.13 -14.69
CA LEU A 22 -18.03 0.89 -15.46
C LEU A 22 -19.31 0.58 -16.26
N LYS A 23 -20.48 0.99 -15.77
CA LYS A 23 -21.73 0.80 -16.53
C LYS A 23 -21.73 1.49 -17.90
N GLU A 24 -20.90 2.50 -18.13
CA GLU A 24 -20.80 3.19 -19.43
C GLU A 24 -20.13 2.31 -20.52
N PHE A 25 -19.43 1.25 -20.09
CA PHE A 25 -18.89 0.23 -20.98
C PHE A 25 -19.90 -0.89 -21.31
N GLU A 26 -21.13 -0.83 -20.79
CA GLU A 26 -22.19 -1.80 -21.02
C GLU A 26 -23.20 -1.26 -22.06
N LYS A 27 -23.58 -2.13 -23.01
CA LYS A 27 -24.62 -1.80 -23.99
C LYS A 27 -26.03 -1.82 -23.38
N GLU A 28 -26.26 -2.72 -22.42
CA GLU A 28 -27.54 -2.89 -21.72
C GLU A 28 -27.31 -3.11 -20.22
N PRO A 29 -28.19 -2.62 -19.34
CA PRO A 29 -28.03 -2.82 -17.90
C PRO A 29 -28.20 -4.30 -17.55
N PRO A 30 -27.20 -4.92 -16.88
CA PRO A 30 -27.26 -6.32 -16.53
C PRO A 30 -28.21 -6.58 -15.37
N THR A 31 -28.76 -7.80 -15.34
CA THR A 31 -29.48 -8.37 -14.19
C THR A 31 -28.62 -9.45 -13.56
N PHE A 32 -28.66 -9.55 -12.22
CA PHE A 32 -27.83 -10.50 -11.49
C PHE A 32 -28.70 -11.38 -10.58
N ASP A 33 -28.42 -12.67 -10.55
CA ASP A 33 -29.10 -13.63 -9.70
C ASP A 33 -28.54 -13.62 -8.26
N SER A 34 -27.27 -13.19 -8.11
CA SER A 34 -26.60 -13.13 -6.81
C SER A 34 -25.65 -11.93 -6.68
N GLU A 35 -25.26 -11.61 -5.44
CA GLU A 35 -24.21 -10.62 -5.18
C GLU A 35 -22.84 -11.09 -5.69
N TYR A 36 -22.59 -12.40 -5.71
CA TYR A 36 -21.39 -12.98 -6.29
C TYR A 36 -21.31 -12.66 -7.81
N ASP A 37 -22.38 -12.94 -8.56
CA ASP A 37 -22.42 -12.67 -10.00
C ASP A 37 -22.24 -11.18 -10.30
N ARG A 38 -22.87 -10.33 -9.51
CA ARG A 38 -22.74 -8.87 -9.64
C ARG A 38 -21.30 -8.41 -9.44
N ILE A 39 -20.64 -8.88 -8.38
CA ILE A 39 -19.27 -8.48 -8.08
C ILE A 39 -18.32 -9.02 -9.16
N LYS A 40 -18.45 -10.29 -9.51
CA LYS A 40 -17.64 -10.95 -10.56
C LYS A 40 -17.77 -10.23 -11.91
N HIS A 41 -19.00 -9.90 -12.29
CA HIS A 41 -19.27 -9.16 -13.52
C HIS A 41 -18.52 -7.82 -13.57
N TYR A 42 -18.58 -7.00 -12.52
CA TYR A 42 -17.87 -5.71 -12.50
C TYR A 42 -16.35 -5.87 -12.38
N MET A 43 -15.85 -6.96 -11.82
CA MET A 43 -14.43 -7.31 -11.89
C MET A 43 -14.01 -7.61 -13.32
N ASP A 44 -14.80 -8.43 -14.05
CA ASP A 44 -14.56 -8.76 -15.45
C ASP A 44 -14.65 -7.54 -16.34
N LEU A 45 -15.66 -6.69 -16.15
CA LEU A 45 -15.86 -5.47 -16.91
C LEU A 45 -14.69 -4.48 -16.72
N GLY A 46 -14.21 -4.32 -15.49
CA GLY A 46 -13.03 -3.48 -15.20
C GLY A 46 -11.77 -4.02 -15.88
N ASN A 47 -11.55 -5.34 -15.84
CA ASN A 47 -10.43 -5.96 -16.54
C ASN A 47 -10.56 -5.77 -18.06
N LYS A 48 -11.75 -5.99 -18.60
CA LYS A 48 -12.05 -5.81 -20.02
C LYS A 48 -11.77 -4.37 -20.46
N ALA A 49 -12.27 -3.36 -19.72
CA ALA A 49 -12.05 -1.95 -20.03
C ALA A 49 -10.55 -1.61 -20.11
N ARG A 50 -9.75 -2.07 -19.14
CA ARG A 50 -8.29 -1.85 -19.12
C ARG A 50 -7.57 -2.58 -20.26
N ASN A 51 -7.95 -3.82 -20.58
CA ASN A 51 -7.32 -4.60 -21.62
C ASN A 51 -7.65 -4.06 -23.04
N GLU A 52 -8.90 -3.71 -23.33
CA GLU A 52 -9.33 -3.20 -24.63
C GLU A 52 -8.72 -1.83 -24.93
N SER A 53 -8.72 -0.92 -23.94
CA SER A 53 -8.07 0.39 -24.06
C SER A 53 -6.53 0.32 -23.98
N LYS A 54 -5.97 -0.81 -23.55
CA LYS A 54 -4.52 -0.95 -23.21
C LYS A 54 -4.05 0.11 -22.20
N ASP A 55 -4.94 0.55 -21.35
CA ASP A 55 -4.71 1.61 -20.38
C ASP A 55 -5.23 1.20 -19.00
N ALA A 56 -4.33 0.91 -18.06
CA ALA A 56 -4.67 0.56 -16.69
C ALA A 56 -5.42 1.69 -15.94
N THR A 57 -5.33 2.94 -16.43
CA THR A 57 -5.92 4.11 -15.79
C THR A 57 -7.32 4.47 -16.30
N ILE A 58 -7.82 3.79 -17.35
CA ILE A 58 -9.05 4.16 -18.05
C ILE A 58 -10.27 4.31 -17.12
N VAL A 59 -10.39 3.46 -16.11
CA VAL A 59 -11.49 3.52 -15.14
C VAL A 59 -11.42 4.80 -14.31
N MET A 60 -10.23 5.25 -13.92
CA MET A 60 -10.07 6.49 -13.17
C MET A 60 -10.10 7.74 -14.04
N LYS A 61 -9.79 7.63 -15.34
CA LYS A 61 -10.14 8.66 -16.33
C LYS A 61 -11.65 8.86 -16.39
N GLY A 62 -12.44 7.77 -16.36
CA GLY A 62 -13.90 7.83 -16.25
C GLY A 62 -14.37 8.51 -14.95
N VAL A 63 -13.71 8.26 -13.83
CA VAL A 63 -13.99 8.98 -12.56
C VAL A 63 -13.72 10.47 -12.71
N ALA A 64 -12.59 10.87 -13.27
CA ALA A 64 -12.26 12.29 -13.50
C ALA A 64 -13.24 12.96 -14.48
N ALA A 65 -13.62 12.24 -15.56
CA ALA A 65 -14.63 12.69 -16.51
C ALA A 65 -16.00 12.89 -15.84
N HIS A 66 -16.39 11.97 -14.96
CA HIS A 66 -17.63 12.07 -14.18
C HIS A 66 -17.59 13.30 -13.25
N ILE A 67 -16.48 13.55 -12.58
CA ILE A 67 -16.30 14.74 -11.74
C ILE A 67 -16.42 16.02 -12.59
N LEU A 68 -15.79 16.04 -13.76
CA LEU A 68 -15.87 17.18 -14.69
C LEU A 68 -17.32 17.43 -15.15
N SER A 69 -18.07 16.37 -15.50
CA SER A 69 -19.45 16.48 -15.97
C SER A 69 -20.41 17.10 -14.94
N GLU A 70 -20.05 17.07 -13.67
CA GLU A 70 -20.79 17.70 -12.58
C GLU A 70 -20.46 19.19 -12.39
N ARG A 71 -19.50 19.75 -13.15
CA ARG A 71 -19.15 21.16 -13.12
C ARG A 71 -20.10 21.95 -13.99
N ASP A 72 -20.05 23.29 -13.88
CA ASP A 72 -20.96 24.20 -14.59
C ASP A 72 -20.74 24.20 -16.11
N SER A 73 -19.52 23.87 -16.54
CA SER A 73 -19.16 23.73 -17.96
C SER A 73 -18.05 22.67 -18.08
N VAL A 74 -18.13 21.85 -19.14
CA VAL A 74 -17.09 20.87 -19.48
C VAL A 74 -15.96 21.53 -20.28
N THR A 75 -16.26 22.57 -21.05
CA THR A 75 -15.30 23.26 -21.90
C THR A 75 -14.56 24.39 -21.17
N GLU A 76 -15.24 25.05 -20.23
CA GLU A 76 -14.69 26.11 -19.40
C GLU A 76 -15.03 25.83 -17.92
N PRO A 77 -14.44 24.77 -17.33
CA PRO A 77 -14.82 24.38 -15.98
C PRO A 77 -14.30 25.36 -14.95
N SER A 78 -15.14 25.65 -13.96
CA SER A 78 -14.73 26.41 -12.78
C SER A 78 -14.53 25.49 -11.56
N PRO A 79 -13.62 25.85 -10.63
CA PRO A 79 -13.46 25.10 -9.40
C PRO A 79 -14.73 25.23 -8.54
N LYS A 80 -15.25 24.11 -8.04
CA LYS A 80 -16.31 24.12 -7.02
C LYS A 80 -15.68 24.09 -5.65
N GLU A 81 -15.98 25.08 -4.85
CA GLU A 81 -15.47 25.17 -3.49
C GLU A 81 -16.16 24.17 -2.56
N LYS A 82 -15.39 23.64 -1.61
CA LYS A 82 -15.88 22.79 -0.49
C LYS A 82 -16.70 21.56 -0.91
N ILE A 83 -16.27 20.89 -1.97
CA ILE A 83 -16.78 19.58 -2.36
C ILE A 83 -15.70 18.53 -2.13
N ALA A 84 -16.07 17.43 -1.46
CA ALA A 84 -15.22 16.27 -1.28
C ALA A 84 -15.83 15.07 -2.02
N TYR A 85 -15.10 14.53 -3.00
CA TYR A 85 -15.46 13.33 -3.72
C TYR A 85 -14.89 12.10 -3.00
N ILE A 86 -15.75 11.11 -2.70
CA ILE A 86 -15.39 9.87 -2.07
C ILE A 86 -15.50 8.78 -3.12
N ILE A 87 -14.35 8.36 -3.68
CA ILE A 87 -14.27 7.35 -4.73
C ILE A 87 -14.15 5.99 -4.05
N LYS A 88 -15.02 5.04 -4.42
CA LYS A 88 -14.98 3.67 -3.93
C LYS A 88 -14.43 2.74 -5.00
N SER A 89 -13.56 1.82 -4.58
CA SER A 89 -13.07 0.71 -5.41
C SER A 89 -11.93 1.07 -6.38
N ILE A 90 -10.86 1.66 -5.85
CA ILE A 90 -9.57 1.67 -6.55
C ILE A 90 -8.99 0.25 -6.48
N LYS A 91 -8.62 -0.33 -7.62
CA LYS A 91 -8.26 -1.75 -7.75
C LYS A 91 -6.91 -2.01 -8.43
N HIS A 92 -6.28 -0.96 -8.95
CA HIS A 92 -4.98 -1.06 -9.63
C HIS A 92 -4.05 0.05 -9.11
N PRO A 93 -2.73 -0.19 -8.95
CA PRO A 93 -1.79 0.84 -8.49
C PRO A 93 -1.72 2.04 -9.43
N ASP A 94 -1.82 1.83 -10.75
CA ASP A 94 -1.81 2.92 -11.73
C ASP A 94 -3.05 3.82 -11.63
N GLU A 95 -4.20 3.28 -11.21
CA GLU A 95 -5.40 4.05 -10.91
C GLU A 95 -5.15 5.07 -9.78
N ALA A 96 -4.47 4.63 -8.72
CA ALA A 96 -4.11 5.50 -7.61
C ALA A 96 -3.05 6.54 -8.03
N ALA A 97 -2.05 6.12 -8.83
CA ALA A 97 -1.02 6.99 -9.37
C ALA A 97 -1.62 8.08 -10.26
N TYR A 98 -2.54 7.72 -11.14
CA TYR A 98 -3.24 8.65 -12.02
C TYR A 98 -4.05 9.71 -11.24
N LEU A 99 -4.86 9.29 -10.26
CA LEU A 99 -5.58 10.25 -9.43
C LEU A 99 -4.65 11.17 -8.62
N LYS A 100 -3.49 10.65 -8.23
CA LYS A 100 -2.45 11.47 -7.58
C LYS A 100 -1.83 12.48 -8.53
N GLU A 101 -1.67 12.13 -9.80
CA GLU A 101 -1.19 13.04 -10.84
C GLU A 101 -2.23 14.16 -11.09
N VAL A 102 -3.49 13.80 -11.26
CA VAL A 102 -4.59 14.75 -11.53
C VAL A 102 -4.80 15.71 -10.35
N TYR A 103 -4.97 15.17 -9.14
CA TYR A 103 -5.40 15.96 -7.97
C TYR A 103 -4.26 16.33 -7.00
N GLY A 104 -3.07 15.82 -7.23
CA GLY A 104 -1.88 16.15 -6.43
C GLY A 104 -2.07 15.90 -4.95
N ASP A 105 -1.79 16.92 -4.15
CA ASP A 105 -1.87 16.83 -2.68
C ASP A 105 -3.33 16.81 -2.15
N GLY A 106 -4.31 17.10 -3.00
CA GLY A 106 -5.73 16.98 -2.65
C GLY A 106 -6.26 15.54 -2.75
N PHE A 107 -5.55 14.64 -3.40
CA PHE A 107 -5.88 13.22 -3.41
C PHE A 107 -5.34 12.52 -2.18
N HIS A 108 -6.20 11.76 -1.53
CA HIS A 108 -5.87 10.96 -0.35
C HIS A 108 -6.32 9.52 -0.55
N LEU A 109 -5.37 8.62 -0.67
CA LEU A 109 -5.64 7.18 -0.77
C LEU A 109 -5.77 6.57 0.63
N ILE A 110 -6.92 5.99 0.93
CA ILE A 110 -7.19 5.33 2.21
C ILE A 110 -7.23 3.83 2.00
N GLY A 111 -6.25 3.13 2.53
CA GLY A 111 -6.20 1.67 2.56
C GLY A 111 -7.05 1.13 3.70
N ILE A 112 -7.98 0.25 3.38
CA ILE A 112 -8.86 -0.40 4.36
C ILE A 112 -8.55 -1.89 4.35
N THR A 113 -8.23 -2.43 5.51
CA THR A 113 -7.99 -3.87 5.70
C THR A 113 -8.83 -4.42 6.84
N SER A 114 -9.11 -5.70 6.81
CA SER A 114 -9.70 -6.46 7.92
C SER A 114 -9.12 -7.87 7.93
N ASP A 115 -9.28 -8.57 9.04
CA ASP A 115 -8.87 -9.97 9.13
C ASP A 115 -9.51 -10.81 8.02
N ILE A 116 -8.77 -11.81 7.54
CA ILE A 116 -9.23 -12.67 6.45
C ILE A 116 -10.47 -13.48 6.83
N VAL A 117 -10.56 -13.87 8.11
CA VAL A 117 -11.70 -14.61 8.65
C VAL A 117 -12.96 -13.72 8.67
N ASP A 118 -12.80 -12.46 9.10
CA ASP A 118 -13.91 -11.51 9.14
C ASP A 118 -14.40 -11.15 7.73
N ARG A 119 -13.47 -11.00 6.77
CA ARG A 119 -13.83 -10.78 5.35
C ARG A 119 -14.61 -11.95 4.78
N LYS A 120 -14.14 -13.18 5.01
CA LYS A 120 -14.82 -14.39 4.57
C LYS A 120 -16.22 -14.48 5.20
N LYS A 121 -16.31 -14.26 6.51
CA LYS A 121 -17.58 -14.25 7.24
C LYS A 121 -18.55 -13.19 6.70
N PHE A 122 -18.09 -11.98 6.41
CA PHE A 122 -18.92 -10.95 5.79
C PHE A 122 -19.47 -11.38 4.42
N LEU A 123 -18.65 -11.98 3.58
CA LEU A 123 -19.09 -12.43 2.25
C LEU A 123 -20.09 -13.60 2.35
N THR A 124 -19.89 -14.54 3.26
CA THR A 124 -20.77 -15.69 3.41
C THR A 124 -22.05 -15.36 4.15
N GLU A 125 -21.99 -14.64 5.27
CA GLU A 125 -23.16 -14.39 6.13
C GLU A 125 -23.97 -13.16 5.72
N VAL A 126 -23.29 -12.07 5.27
CA VAL A 126 -23.96 -10.81 4.91
C VAL A 126 -24.30 -10.75 3.42
N LYS A 127 -23.41 -11.31 2.57
CA LYS A 127 -23.57 -11.31 1.10
C LYS A 127 -24.13 -12.62 0.57
N SER A 128 -24.40 -13.58 1.44
CA SER A 128 -25.01 -14.90 1.13
C SER A 128 -24.22 -15.71 0.08
N MET A 129 -22.90 -15.59 0.08
CA MET A 129 -22.02 -16.35 -0.81
C MET A 129 -21.68 -17.71 -0.20
N SER A 130 -21.40 -18.69 -1.04
CA SER A 130 -20.75 -19.92 -0.61
C SER A 130 -19.29 -19.65 -0.22
N GLU A 131 -18.67 -20.54 0.55
CA GLU A 131 -17.27 -20.42 0.94
C GLU A 131 -16.32 -20.35 -0.27
N ASN A 132 -16.59 -21.15 -1.30
CA ASN A 132 -15.78 -21.19 -2.53
C ASN A 132 -15.87 -19.88 -3.30
N GLU A 133 -17.06 -19.31 -3.43
CA GLU A 133 -17.28 -18.02 -4.10
C GLU A 133 -16.58 -16.88 -3.34
N ALA A 134 -16.66 -16.89 -2.01
CA ALA A 134 -15.97 -15.91 -1.19
C ALA A 134 -14.44 -16.00 -1.35
N GLU A 135 -13.87 -17.21 -1.33
CA GLU A 135 -12.44 -17.43 -1.53
C GLU A 135 -11.96 -17.04 -2.94
N GLU A 136 -12.75 -17.37 -3.98
CA GLU A 136 -12.45 -16.97 -5.36
C GLU A 136 -12.38 -15.45 -5.50
N LEU A 137 -13.40 -14.73 -5.02
CA LEU A 137 -13.42 -13.27 -5.10
C LEU A 137 -12.31 -12.62 -4.29
N MET A 138 -12.05 -13.11 -3.06
CA MET A 138 -10.99 -12.59 -2.21
C MET A 138 -9.61 -12.77 -2.85
N LYS A 139 -9.34 -13.93 -3.44
CA LYS A 139 -8.08 -14.21 -4.14
C LYS A 139 -7.91 -13.31 -5.35
N ARG A 140 -8.95 -13.20 -6.17
CA ARG A 140 -8.92 -12.39 -7.39
C ARG A 140 -8.77 -10.91 -7.08
N ASP A 141 -9.47 -10.39 -6.07
CA ASP A 141 -9.36 -9.00 -5.65
C ASP A 141 -7.96 -8.63 -5.16
N SER A 142 -7.30 -9.57 -4.49
CA SER A 142 -5.94 -9.37 -3.96
C SER A 142 -4.91 -9.26 -5.09
N ASP A 143 -4.87 -10.25 -5.98
CA ASP A 143 -3.87 -10.35 -7.05
C ASP A 143 -4.43 -11.19 -8.22
N ASP A 144 -4.91 -10.54 -9.26
CA ASP A 144 -5.42 -11.19 -10.47
C ASP A 144 -4.26 -11.77 -11.29
N VAL A 145 -4.53 -12.80 -12.06
CA VAL A 145 -3.55 -13.43 -12.98
C VAL A 145 -3.24 -12.53 -14.18
N ASP A 146 -4.17 -11.66 -14.54
CA ASP A 146 -4.04 -10.69 -15.62
C ASP A 146 -3.29 -9.44 -15.13
N ASN A 147 -2.24 -9.02 -15.82
CA ASN A 147 -1.48 -7.80 -15.50
C ASN A 147 -2.33 -6.52 -15.56
N MET A 148 -3.40 -6.50 -16.33
CA MET A 148 -4.41 -5.44 -16.38
C MET A 148 -5.59 -5.72 -15.43
N GLY A 149 -5.50 -6.79 -14.63
CA GLY A 149 -6.50 -7.22 -13.67
C GLY A 149 -6.49 -6.39 -12.38
N GLN A 150 -7.06 -6.97 -11.34
CA GLN A 150 -7.08 -6.34 -10.02
C GLN A 150 -5.79 -6.65 -9.26
N HIS A 151 -5.09 -5.60 -8.86
CA HIS A 151 -3.89 -5.65 -8.04
C HIS A 151 -4.10 -4.75 -6.80
N THR A 152 -5.20 -5.01 -6.07
CA THR A 152 -5.61 -4.20 -4.92
C THR A 152 -4.54 -4.18 -3.83
N GLN A 153 -3.77 -5.27 -3.70
CA GLN A 153 -2.69 -5.37 -2.73
C GLN A 153 -1.56 -4.38 -3.02
N ASP A 154 -1.19 -4.21 -4.31
CA ASP A 154 -0.17 -3.25 -4.72
C ASP A 154 -0.66 -1.81 -4.61
N ALA A 155 -1.96 -1.57 -4.84
CA ALA A 155 -2.56 -0.27 -4.58
C ALA A 155 -2.59 0.06 -3.08
N PHE A 156 -2.93 -0.93 -2.23
CA PHE A 156 -3.04 -0.78 -0.77
C PHE A 156 -1.75 -0.30 -0.14
N GLN A 157 -0.59 -0.87 -0.48
CA GLN A 157 0.69 -0.48 0.10
C GLN A 157 1.07 0.99 -0.14
N ASN A 158 0.49 1.62 -1.16
CA ASN A 158 0.72 3.02 -1.52
C ASN A 158 -0.21 3.99 -0.79
N SER A 159 -1.05 3.50 0.14
CA SER A 159 -2.03 4.32 0.84
C SER A 159 -1.40 5.41 1.69
N ASP A 160 -2.05 6.57 1.70
CA ASP A 160 -1.68 7.71 2.52
C ASP A 160 -2.10 7.53 3.98
N TYR A 161 -3.14 6.71 4.21
CA TYR A 161 -3.66 6.38 5.53
C TYR A 161 -4.20 4.95 5.53
N PHE A 162 -3.94 4.23 6.62
CA PHE A 162 -4.34 2.84 6.80
C PHE A 162 -5.39 2.73 7.90
N ILE A 163 -6.47 2.02 7.64
CA ILE A 163 -7.53 1.73 8.60
C ILE A 163 -7.71 0.22 8.69
N ASN A 164 -7.49 -0.33 9.86
CA ASN A 164 -7.85 -1.71 10.14
C ASN A 164 -9.29 -1.75 10.65
N VAL A 165 -10.14 -2.51 9.94
CA VAL A 165 -11.55 -2.69 10.34
C VAL A 165 -11.60 -3.74 11.43
N VAL A 166 -11.83 -3.27 12.64
CA VAL A 166 -12.13 -4.08 13.82
C VAL A 166 -13.64 -4.07 14.07
N SER A 167 -14.11 -4.92 14.96
CA SER A 167 -15.53 -5.00 15.31
C SER A 167 -16.07 -3.72 15.97
N ASP A 168 -15.21 -2.90 16.56
CA ASP A 168 -15.60 -1.62 17.17
C ASP A 168 -15.74 -0.49 16.13
N THR A 169 -16.99 -0.14 15.85
CA THR A 169 -17.33 0.94 14.90
C THR A 169 -16.92 2.33 15.39
N GLU A 170 -16.83 2.57 16.70
CA GLU A 170 -16.38 3.86 17.25
C GLU A 170 -14.88 4.05 17.05
N GLU A 171 -14.08 3.00 17.14
CA GLU A 171 -12.65 3.07 16.84
C GLU A 171 -12.40 3.46 15.38
N ILE A 172 -13.10 2.81 14.44
CA ILE A 172 -13.02 3.15 13.01
C ILE A 172 -13.42 4.61 12.78
N LYS A 173 -14.50 5.05 13.42
CA LYS A 173 -14.98 6.43 13.32
C LYS A 173 -13.96 7.44 13.83
N ASN A 174 -13.30 7.15 14.95
CA ASN A 174 -12.27 8.00 15.53
C ASN A 174 -11.03 8.07 14.62
N CYS A 175 -10.61 6.96 14.00
CA CYS A 175 -9.54 6.94 13.00
C CYS A 175 -9.87 7.86 11.81
N VAL A 176 -11.09 7.74 11.26
CA VAL A 176 -11.56 8.58 10.15
C VAL A 176 -11.61 10.06 10.55
N PHE A 177 -12.09 10.38 11.74
CA PHE A 177 -12.21 11.76 12.22
C PHE A 177 -10.83 12.39 12.40
N ARG A 178 -9.90 11.64 12.99
CA ARG A 178 -8.51 12.08 13.15
C ARG A 178 -7.84 12.34 11.81
N LEU A 179 -8.02 11.47 10.82
CA LEU A 179 -7.52 11.69 9.46
C LEU A 179 -8.05 12.99 8.86
N ILE A 180 -9.36 13.24 8.93
CA ILE A 180 -9.96 14.44 8.37
C ILE A 180 -9.43 15.69 9.09
N ASP A 181 -9.38 15.68 10.42
CA ASP A 181 -8.83 16.79 11.20
C ASP A 181 -7.36 17.10 10.81
N LEU A 182 -6.55 16.06 10.53
CA LEU A 182 -5.17 16.22 10.02
C LEU A 182 -5.13 16.85 8.62
N ILE A 183 -5.98 16.37 7.70
CA ILE A 183 -6.09 16.94 6.34
C ILE A 183 -6.46 18.41 6.41
N PHE A 184 -7.31 18.80 7.35
CA PHE A 184 -7.69 20.20 7.60
C PHE A 184 -6.75 20.94 8.56
N GLY A 185 -5.54 20.44 8.71
CA GLY A 185 -4.42 21.14 9.35
C GLY A 185 -4.57 21.40 10.83
N ASN A 186 -5.28 20.52 11.58
CA ASN A 186 -5.30 20.61 13.04
C ASN A 186 -3.89 20.53 13.60
N PRO A 187 -3.34 21.62 14.20
CA PRO A 187 -1.95 21.66 14.63
C PRO A 187 -1.69 20.89 15.94
N PHE A 188 -2.76 20.45 16.61
CA PHE A 188 -2.67 19.77 17.91
C PHE A 188 -2.69 18.24 17.79
N ILE A 189 -2.90 17.70 16.59
CA ILE A 189 -2.75 16.27 16.33
C ILE A 189 -1.27 15.99 16.04
N THR A 190 -0.67 15.14 16.87
CA THR A 190 0.70 14.67 16.73
C THR A 190 0.70 13.19 16.30
N PRO A 191 1.82 12.67 15.77
CA PRO A 191 1.93 11.25 15.47
C PRO A 191 1.67 10.37 16.68
N THR A 192 1.09 9.22 16.45
CA THR A 192 1.14 8.11 17.40
C THR A 192 2.55 7.50 17.39
N PHE A 193 2.88 6.70 18.43
CA PHE A 193 4.16 6.00 18.41
C PHE A 193 4.25 5.01 17.23
N ASP A 194 3.17 4.31 16.90
CA ASP A 194 3.14 3.37 15.77
C ASP A 194 3.39 4.08 14.44
N GLU A 195 2.81 5.26 14.23
CA GLU A 195 3.06 6.09 13.04
C GLU A 195 4.52 6.53 12.95
N TYR A 196 5.11 6.95 14.07
CA TYR A 196 6.51 7.32 14.13
C TYR A 196 7.44 6.14 13.87
N ALA A 197 7.22 5.01 14.54
CA ALA A 197 8.03 3.80 14.38
C ALA A 197 7.95 3.24 12.94
N MET A 198 6.76 3.23 12.33
CA MET A 198 6.59 2.80 10.95
C MET A 198 7.25 3.77 9.95
N PHE A 199 7.19 5.08 10.21
CA PHE A 199 7.92 6.07 9.42
C PHE A 199 9.44 5.84 9.50
N MET A 200 9.98 5.50 10.67
CA MET A 200 11.40 5.19 10.84
C MET A 200 11.79 3.88 10.15
N ALA A 201 10.93 2.86 10.16
CA ALA A 201 11.13 1.64 9.38
C ALA A 201 11.16 1.93 7.87
N TYR A 202 10.23 2.73 7.37
CA TYR A 202 10.20 3.17 6.00
C TYR A 202 11.44 4.01 5.64
N SER A 203 11.85 4.94 6.48
CA SER A 203 13.05 5.75 6.27
C SER A 203 14.32 4.88 6.19
N ALA A 204 14.39 3.83 7.01
CA ALA A 204 15.48 2.86 6.94
C ALA A 204 15.49 2.13 5.58
N SER A 205 14.31 1.75 5.04
CA SER A 205 14.22 1.04 3.77
C SER A 205 14.82 1.82 2.59
N LEU A 206 14.75 3.15 2.62
CA LEU A 206 15.21 4.01 1.51
C LEU A 206 16.72 3.92 1.23
N ARG A 207 17.52 3.41 2.19
CA ARG A 207 18.95 3.17 1.95
C ARG A 207 19.26 1.83 1.27
N SER A 208 18.26 0.94 1.14
CA SER A 208 18.48 -0.37 0.50
C SER A 208 18.90 -0.19 -0.94
N ALA A 209 19.93 -0.94 -1.33
CA ALA A 209 20.40 -1.07 -2.71
C ALA A 209 20.08 -2.46 -3.29
N ASP A 210 19.16 -3.20 -2.67
CA ASP A 210 18.68 -4.47 -3.17
C ASP A 210 18.03 -4.32 -4.56
N LEU A 211 18.31 -5.27 -5.45
CA LEU A 211 17.87 -5.23 -6.86
C LEU A 211 16.36 -5.48 -7.04
N SER A 212 15.67 -5.91 -6.00
CA SER A 212 14.27 -6.30 -6.08
C SER A 212 13.35 -5.34 -5.32
N ARG A 213 13.61 -5.09 -4.03
CA ARG A 213 12.70 -4.36 -3.13
C ARG A 213 13.49 -3.62 -2.06
N GLN A 214 12.95 -2.49 -1.62
CA GLN A 214 13.45 -1.76 -0.46
C GLN A 214 12.58 -2.07 0.76
N ILE A 215 13.13 -2.79 1.73
CA ILE A 215 12.45 -3.19 2.95
C ILE A 215 13.19 -2.64 4.15
N GLY A 216 12.45 -2.12 5.12
CA GLY A 216 13.00 -1.61 6.38
C GLY A 216 12.26 -2.16 7.58
N ALA A 217 12.97 -2.28 8.69
CA ALA A 217 12.41 -2.68 9.97
C ALA A 217 13.03 -1.88 11.12
N VAL A 218 12.26 -1.66 12.18
CA VAL A 218 12.78 -1.15 13.45
C VAL A 218 12.31 -2.03 14.59
N ILE A 219 13.15 -2.20 15.60
CA ILE A 219 12.81 -2.85 16.88
C ILE A 219 12.64 -1.76 17.93
N THR A 220 11.54 -1.84 18.67
CA THR A 220 11.15 -0.83 19.65
C THR A 220 10.79 -1.48 21.00
N LYS A 221 10.99 -0.76 22.08
CA LYS A 221 10.54 -1.14 23.42
C LYS A 221 10.25 0.11 24.22
N ASN A 222 9.17 0.13 25.01
CA ASN A 222 8.77 1.25 25.85
C ASN A 222 8.68 2.60 25.10
N ASN A 223 8.15 2.59 23.89
CA ASN A 223 8.05 3.76 23.00
C ASN A 223 9.42 4.37 22.62
N GLU A 224 10.47 3.57 22.56
CA GLU A 224 11.79 3.96 22.09
C GLU A 224 12.23 3.04 20.96
N ILE A 225 12.93 3.59 19.95
CA ILE A 225 13.54 2.81 18.89
C ILE A 225 14.89 2.29 19.39
N LEU A 226 15.05 0.98 19.42
CA LEU A 226 16.28 0.33 19.86
C LEU A 226 17.28 0.16 18.70
N THR A 227 16.79 -0.37 17.57
CA THR A 227 17.60 -0.63 16.38
C THR A 227 16.78 -0.47 15.12
N SER A 228 17.47 -0.34 13.99
CA SER A 228 16.89 -0.38 12.66
C SER A 228 17.61 -1.39 11.79
N GLY A 229 16.90 -1.98 10.85
CA GLY A 229 17.43 -2.88 9.84
C GLY A 229 16.91 -2.52 8.45
N VAL A 230 17.67 -2.88 7.45
CA VAL A 230 17.34 -2.72 6.05
C VAL A 230 17.85 -3.93 5.28
N ASN A 231 17.19 -4.29 4.21
CA ASN A 231 17.67 -5.39 3.37
C ASN A 231 18.84 -4.91 2.50
N ASP A 232 20.04 -5.44 2.77
CA ASP A 232 21.25 -5.14 2.02
C ASP A 232 22.31 -6.23 2.28
N CYS A 233 23.41 -6.23 1.51
CA CYS A 233 24.48 -7.18 1.68
C CYS A 233 25.30 -6.93 2.94
N PRO A 234 25.68 -8.00 3.68
CA PRO A 234 26.46 -7.89 4.92
C PRO A 234 27.92 -7.55 4.65
N LYS A 235 28.52 -6.75 5.54
CA LYS A 235 29.93 -6.36 5.49
C LYS A 235 30.75 -7.10 6.54
N TYR A 236 32.02 -7.36 6.22
CA TYR A 236 32.99 -7.89 7.19
C TYR A 236 33.09 -6.99 8.44
N LYS A 237 33.17 -7.58 9.60
CA LYS A 237 33.08 -7.00 10.95
C LYS A 237 31.65 -6.56 11.37
N GLY A 238 30.63 -6.94 10.61
CA GLY A 238 29.22 -6.72 10.94
C GLY A 238 28.60 -5.48 10.32
N GLY A 239 27.27 -5.46 10.29
CA GLY A 239 26.50 -4.45 9.58
C GLY A 239 26.46 -4.68 8.08
N LEU A 240 26.07 -3.65 7.36
CA LEU A 240 25.81 -3.69 5.93
C LEU A 240 26.72 -2.71 5.20
N TYR A 241 26.86 -2.88 3.90
CA TYR A 241 27.59 -1.92 3.06
C TYR A 241 26.91 -0.55 3.03
N TRP A 242 27.72 0.49 2.89
CA TRP A 242 27.30 1.86 2.64
C TRP A 242 28.09 2.41 1.45
N GLN A 243 27.49 3.36 0.74
CA GLN A 243 28.23 4.14 -0.25
C GLN A 243 29.36 4.89 0.46
N ILE A 244 30.54 4.85 -0.12
CA ILE A 244 31.75 5.48 0.43
C ILE A 244 31.92 6.84 -0.23
N HIS A 245 32.19 7.84 0.61
CA HIS A 245 32.64 9.15 0.14
C HIS A 245 34.12 9.35 0.54
N ASP A 246 34.99 9.37 -0.45
CA ASP A 246 36.41 9.69 -0.24
C ASP A 246 36.80 10.87 -1.12
N LYS A 247 37.25 11.95 -0.45
CA LYS A 247 37.62 13.22 -1.10
C LYS A 247 36.49 13.75 -1.99
N ASN A 248 36.55 13.53 -3.29
CA ASN A 248 35.60 14.06 -4.28
C ASN A 248 34.85 12.96 -5.04
N LYS A 249 34.91 11.72 -4.57
CA LYS A 249 34.27 10.57 -5.23
C LYS A 249 33.30 9.86 -4.30
N TYR A 250 32.14 9.49 -4.86
CA TYR A 250 31.20 8.57 -4.25
C TYR A 250 31.31 7.24 -4.99
N TYR A 251 31.50 6.15 -4.25
CA TYR A 251 31.63 4.81 -4.85
C TYR A 251 31.16 3.74 -3.86
N ASP A 252 30.87 2.57 -4.38
CA ASP A 252 30.61 1.37 -3.59
C ASP A 252 31.79 0.40 -3.69
N GLU A 253 31.98 -0.45 -2.68
CA GLU A 253 33.02 -1.46 -2.69
C GLU A 253 32.77 -2.46 -3.83
N GLU A 254 33.82 -2.81 -4.57
CA GLU A 254 33.81 -3.83 -5.61
C GLU A 254 33.33 -5.16 -4.99
N ASP A 255 32.44 -5.87 -5.70
CA ASP A 255 31.80 -7.12 -5.25
C ASP A 255 31.02 -7.04 -3.92
N GLY A 256 30.85 -5.87 -3.35
CA GLY A 256 30.18 -5.68 -2.08
C GLY A 256 28.68 -5.98 -2.14
N ARG A 257 27.95 -5.22 -2.93
CA ARG A 257 26.50 -5.33 -3.13
C ARG A 257 26.14 -6.09 -4.41
N ASP A 258 24.93 -6.61 -4.50
CA ASP A 258 24.48 -7.41 -5.64
C ASP A 258 24.52 -6.63 -6.96
N TYR A 259 24.17 -5.33 -6.97
CA TYR A 259 24.29 -4.54 -8.19
C TYR A 259 25.76 -4.29 -8.63
N MET A 260 26.71 -4.37 -7.70
CA MET A 260 28.14 -4.26 -8.03
C MET A 260 28.68 -5.54 -8.70
N ILE A 261 28.13 -6.71 -8.36
CA ILE A 261 28.41 -7.98 -9.06
C ILE A 261 27.54 -8.18 -10.30
N GLY A 262 26.49 -7.35 -10.49
CA GLY A 262 25.70 -7.31 -11.70
C GLY A 262 24.50 -8.26 -11.75
N PHE A 263 24.20 -9.02 -10.69
CA PHE A 263 23.06 -9.93 -10.65
C PHE A 263 22.55 -10.19 -9.24
N ASP A 264 21.25 -10.56 -9.13
CA ASP A 264 20.63 -11.10 -7.93
C ASP A 264 21.06 -12.57 -7.78
N SER A 265 21.86 -12.86 -6.74
CA SER A 265 22.41 -14.19 -6.49
C SER A 265 21.33 -15.27 -6.35
N ASN A 266 20.19 -14.94 -5.72
CA ASN A 266 19.09 -15.89 -5.55
C ASN A 266 18.40 -16.23 -6.89
N LYS A 267 18.15 -15.25 -7.76
CA LYS A 267 17.60 -15.50 -9.09
C LYS A 267 18.57 -16.24 -9.98
N PHE A 268 19.86 -15.95 -9.86
CA PHE A 268 20.90 -16.67 -10.60
C PHE A 268 20.88 -18.15 -10.25
N GLU A 269 20.95 -18.50 -8.97
CA GLU A 269 20.93 -19.90 -8.53
C GLU A 269 19.61 -20.61 -8.87
N GLN A 270 18.46 -19.96 -8.70
CA GLN A 270 17.17 -20.49 -9.15
C GLN A 270 17.21 -20.87 -10.63
N THR A 271 17.79 -19.99 -11.48
CA THR A 271 17.91 -20.22 -12.92
C THR A 271 18.83 -21.41 -13.21
N GLN A 272 19.96 -21.53 -12.51
CA GLN A 272 20.86 -22.69 -12.65
C GLN A 272 20.16 -24.00 -12.27
N ILE A 273 19.42 -24.01 -11.16
CA ILE A 273 18.65 -25.17 -10.71
C ILE A 273 17.61 -25.57 -11.75
N ILE A 274 16.82 -24.62 -12.28
CA ILE A 274 15.80 -24.89 -13.30
C ILE A 274 16.44 -25.47 -14.56
N ASN A 275 17.52 -24.86 -15.05
CA ASN A 275 18.23 -25.33 -16.25
C ASN A 275 18.78 -26.75 -16.08
N LYS A 276 19.29 -27.08 -14.89
CA LYS A 276 19.79 -28.41 -14.56
C LYS A 276 18.65 -29.44 -14.48
N ILE A 277 17.48 -29.05 -13.97
CA ILE A 277 16.29 -29.91 -13.96
C ILE A 277 15.84 -30.18 -15.39
N LEU A 278 15.72 -29.17 -16.25
CA LEU A 278 15.36 -29.33 -17.65
C LEU A 278 16.32 -30.28 -18.38
N GLU A 279 17.61 -30.10 -18.19
CA GLU A 279 18.64 -30.97 -18.78
C GLU A 279 18.51 -32.42 -18.32
N ASN A 280 18.37 -32.65 -17.01
CA ASN A 280 18.24 -34.00 -16.43
C ASN A 280 16.95 -34.69 -16.89
N LEU A 281 15.88 -33.96 -17.19
CA LEU A 281 14.62 -34.48 -17.70
C LEU A 281 14.57 -34.60 -19.24
N GLY A 282 15.62 -34.14 -19.96
CA GLY A 282 15.66 -34.12 -21.41
C GLY A 282 14.61 -33.18 -22.02
N LEU A 283 14.25 -32.12 -21.33
CA LEU A 283 13.29 -31.10 -21.79
C LEU A 283 14.00 -29.92 -22.43
N ASP A 284 13.35 -29.31 -23.40
CA ASP A 284 13.83 -28.09 -24.03
C ASP A 284 13.92 -26.92 -23.02
N LYS A 285 15.00 -26.14 -23.10
CA LYS A 285 15.20 -24.94 -22.29
C LYS A 285 14.43 -23.74 -22.86
N ASP A 286 13.13 -23.95 -23.15
CA ASP A 286 12.22 -22.89 -23.60
C ASP A 286 11.55 -22.17 -22.40
N GLU A 287 10.94 -21.03 -22.68
CA GLU A 287 10.30 -20.19 -21.67
C GLU A 287 9.11 -20.92 -20.99
N THR A 288 8.39 -21.76 -21.74
CA THR A 288 7.23 -22.49 -21.23
C THR A 288 7.64 -23.51 -20.17
N ASN A 289 8.64 -24.34 -20.46
CA ASN A 289 9.16 -25.35 -19.54
C ASN A 289 9.86 -24.70 -18.34
N PHE A 290 10.63 -23.64 -18.60
CA PHE A 290 11.26 -22.84 -17.53
C PHE A 290 10.21 -22.30 -16.55
N ASN A 291 9.17 -21.66 -17.05
CA ASN A 291 8.11 -21.09 -16.23
C ASN A 291 7.28 -22.14 -15.47
N LYS A 292 7.06 -23.32 -16.05
CA LYS A 292 6.41 -24.44 -15.35
C LYS A 292 7.21 -24.88 -14.11
N ILE A 293 8.51 -25.10 -14.26
CA ILE A 293 9.37 -25.49 -13.14
C ILE A 293 9.48 -24.37 -12.10
N LYS A 294 9.66 -23.13 -12.55
CA LYS A 294 9.70 -21.97 -11.67
C LYS A 294 8.44 -21.85 -10.82
N LYS A 295 7.25 -22.01 -11.43
CA LYS A 295 5.94 -21.99 -10.74
C LYS A 295 5.72 -23.19 -9.82
N ALA A 296 6.41 -24.31 -10.04
CA ALA A 296 6.32 -25.50 -9.16
C ALA A 296 6.95 -25.28 -7.77
N GLY A 297 7.58 -24.15 -7.51
CA GLY A 297 8.10 -23.78 -6.19
C GLY A 297 9.53 -23.23 -6.18
N ILE A 298 10.34 -23.51 -7.22
CA ILE A 298 11.72 -23.02 -7.28
C ILE A 298 11.76 -21.48 -7.22
N GLY A 299 10.82 -20.79 -7.87
CA GLY A 299 10.73 -19.33 -7.85
C GLY A 299 10.40 -18.71 -6.48
N ALA A 300 10.07 -19.52 -5.48
CA ALA A 300 9.78 -19.07 -4.12
C ALA A 300 10.96 -19.31 -3.15
N LEU A 301 12.04 -19.96 -3.59
CA LEU A 301 13.25 -20.16 -2.78
C LEU A 301 13.95 -18.82 -2.57
N THR A 302 14.43 -18.58 -1.34
CA THR A 302 15.14 -17.33 -0.97
C THR A 302 16.49 -17.61 -0.30
N GLU A 303 16.90 -18.87 -0.24
CA GLU A 303 18.05 -19.36 0.52
C GLU A 303 19.39 -18.93 -0.06
N TYR A 304 19.45 -18.62 -1.34
CA TYR A 304 20.69 -18.29 -2.05
C TYR A 304 20.98 -16.78 -2.12
N GLY A 305 20.09 -15.97 -1.51
CA GLY A 305 20.27 -14.51 -1.46
C GLY A 305 21.42 -14.12 -0.55
N ARG A 306 22.28 -13.20 -1.01
CA ARG A 306 23.36 -12.61 -0.20
C ARG A 306 22.83 -11.54 0.75
N VAL A 307 21.69 -10.98 0.46
CA VAL A 307 21.06 -9.89 1.21
C VAL A 307 20.54 -10.41 2.56
N VAL A 308 20.94 -9.75 3.64
CA VAL A 308 20.30 -9.92 4.95
C VAL A 308 18.97 -9.20 4.93
N HIS A 309 17.89 -9.85 5.29
CA HIS A 309 16.57 -9.20 5.33
C HIS A 309 16.50 -8.15 6.46
N ALA A 310 15.67 -7.14 6.27
CA ALA A 310 15.57 -6.00 7.19
C ALA A 310 15.26 -6.41 8.64
N GLU A 311 14.35 -7.37 8.83
CA GLU A 311 13.96 -7.87 10.15
C GLU A 311 15.13 -8.61 10.82
N MET A 312 15.86 -9.41 10.04
CA MET A 312 17.06 -10.10 10.53
C MET A 312 18.16 -9.12 10.90
N GLU A 313 18.40 -8.11 10.05
CA GLU A 313 19.40 -7.08 10.35
C GLU A 313 19.05 -6.28 11.62
N ALA A 314 17.78 -5.93 11.82
CA ALA A 314 17.35 -5.26 13.05
C ALA A 314 17.62 -6.12 14.31
N ILE A 315 17.38 -7.45 14.24
CA ILE A 315 17.70 -8.39 15.31
C ILE A 315 19.22 -8.52 15.51
N LEU A 316 19.99 -8.66 14.42
CA LEU A 316 21.44 -8.74 14.48
C LEU A 316 22.07 -7.45 15.02
N ALA A 317 21.47 -6.29 14.71
CA ALA A 317 21.89 -5.01 15.27
C ALA A 317 21.67 -4.96 16.79
N CYS A 318 20.57 -5.52 17.33
CA CYS A 318 20.39 -5.70 18.75
C CYS A 318 21.53 -6.54 19.35
N ALA A 319 21.83 -7.71 18.73
CA ALA A 319 22.88 -8.59 19.22
C ALA A 319 24.28 -7.93 19.21
N ARG A 320 24.62 -7.21 18.13
CA ARG A 320 25.92 -6.51 18.02
C ARG A 320 26.09 -5.41 19.06
N ASN A 321 25.00 -4.79 19.49
CA ASN A 321 25.00 -3.67 20.43
C ASN A 321 24.65 -4.07 21.88
N ASN A 322 24.56 -5.38 22.18
CA ASN A 322 24.19 -5.91 23.49
C ASN A 322 22.81 -5.40 23.98
N ILE A 323 21.85 -5.24 23.06
CA ILE A 323 20.48 -4.80 23.33
C ILE A 323 19.57 -6.04 23.34
N SER A 324 18.79 -6.22 24.40
CA SER A 324 17.80 -7.30 24.45
C SER A 324 16.60 -6.97 23.56
N SER A 325 16.26 -7.91 22.66
CA SER A 325 15.05 -7.87 21.83
C SER A 325 13.84 -8.55 22.49
N SER A 326 14.00 -9.15 23.65
CA SER A 326 12.91 -9.84 24.35
C SER A 326 11.78 -8.85 24.71
N ASP A 327 10.54 -9.28 24.46
CA ASP A 327 9.30 -8.48 24.64
C ASP A 327 9.25 -7.18 23.83
N ALA A 328 10.12 -7.04 22.82
CA ALA A 328 10.11 -5.90 21.93
C ALA A 328 9.00 -5.99 20.87
N VAL A 329 8.69 -4.84 20.28
CA VAL A 329 7.79 -4.73 19.11
C VAL A 329 8.63 -4.42 17.87
N MET A 330 8.38 -5.14 16.79
CA MET A 330 8.99 -4.88 15.49
C MET A 330 8.00 -4.17 14.58
N TYR A 331 8.44 -3.14 13.90
CA TYR A 331 7.72 -2.52 12.77
C TYR A 331 8.49 -2.84 11.50
N ALA A 332 7.82 -3.41 10.52
CA ALA A 332 8.40 -3.77 9.24
C ALA A 332 7.53 -3.23 8.09
N THR A 333 8.16 -2.73 7.03
CA THR A 333 7.40 -2.21 5.88
C THR A 333 6.63 -3.30 5.15
N THR A 334 7.05 -4.57 5.28
CA THR A 334 6.43 -5.74 4.63
C THR A 334 6.21 -6.85 5.66
N PHE A 335 5.16 -7.66 5.49
CA PHE A 335 4.91 -8.87 6.29
C PHE A 335 6.13 -9.80 6.22
N PRO A 336 6.67 -10.28 7.34
CA PRO A 336 7.89 -11.08 7.38
C PRO A 336 7.76 -12.40 6.59
N CYS A 337 8.78 -12.73 5.82
CA CYS A 337 8.87 -14.04 5.20
C CYS A 337 9.07 -15.14 6.26
N HIS A 338 8.87 -16.39 5.87
CA HIS A 338 9.02 -17.52 6.81
C HIS A 338 10.45 -17.68 7.38
N ASN A 339 11.48 -17.20 6.66
CA ASN A 339 12.86 -17.15 7.16
C ASN A 339 13.04 -16.09 8.24
N CYS A 340 12.45 -14.90 8.07
CA CYS A 340 12.47 -13.87 9.13
C CYS A 340 11.62 -14.27 10.33
N ALA A 341 10.45 -14.89 10.10
CA ALA A 341 9.55 -15.29 11.17
C ALA A 341 10.19 -16.19 12.22
N LYS A 342 11.00 -17.19 11.83
CA LYS A 342 11.72 -18.05 12.79
C LYS A 342 12.70 -17.27 13.67
N HIS A 343 13.35 -16.25 13.13
CA HIS A 343 14.28 -15.41 13.88
C HIS A 343 13.55 -14.45 14.81
N ILE A 344 12.41 -13.91 14.37
CA ILE A 344 11.52 -13.06 15.19
C ILE A 344 11.04 -13.83 16.43
N ILE A 345 10.55 -15.07 16.24
CA ILE A 345 10.13 -15.95 17.34
C ILE A 345 11.31 -16.22 18.29
N ALA A 346 12.44 -16.66 17.72
CA ALA A 346 13.62 -17.04 18.51
C ALA A 346 14.26 -15.85 19.24
N ALA A 347 14.11 -14.65 18.73
CA ALA A 347 14.61 -13.41 19.34
C ALA A 347 13.69 -12.87 20.48
N GLY A 348 12.54 -13.51 20.72
CA GLY A 348 11.59 -13.11 21.75
C GLY A 348 10.83 -11.81 21.44
N ILE A 349 10.69 -11.45 20.17
CA ILE A 349 9.82 -10.34 19.73
C ILE A 349 8.36 -10.76 20.02
N LYS A 350 7.61 -9.91 20.71
CA LYS A 350 6.21 -10.23 21.06
C LYS A 350 5.18 -9.83 20.00
N LYS A 351 5.50 -8.81 19.19
CA LYS A 351 4.57 -8.24 18.21
C LYS A 351 5.29 -7.75 16.97
N VAL A 352 4.70 -7.96 15.82
CA VAL A 352 5.13 -7.39 14.53
C VAL A 352 4.00 -6.56 13.95
N VAL A 353 4.28 -5.31 13.61
CA VAL A 353 3.36 -4.40 12.89
C VAL A 353 3.89 -4.24 11.47
N TYR A 354 3.04 -4.47 10.45
CA TYR A 354 3.46 -4.42 9.04
C TYR A 354 2.48 -3.65 8.16
N ILE A 355 2.95 -3.12 7.02
CA ILE A 355 2.09 -2.46 6.01
C ILE A 355 1.76 -3.43 4.89
N GLU A 356 2.77 -3.86 4.14
CA GLU A 356 2.57 -4.62 2.91
C GLU A 356 2.33 -6.09 3.22
N PRO A 357 1.19 -6.67 2.79
CA PRO A 357 0.98 -8.11 2.89
C PRO A 357 1.99 -8.88 2.02
N TYR A 358 2.38 -10.07 2.45
CA TYR A 358 3.25 -10.96 1.68
C TYR A 358 2.65 -12.37 1.56
N PRO A 359 1.76 -12.61 0.57
CA PRO A 359 1.01 -13.86 0.43
C PRO A 359 1.89 -15.10 0.23
N LYS A 360 3.10 -14.90 -0.30
CA LYS A 360 4.07 -15.99 -0.49
C LYS A 360 4.73 -16.45 0.81
N SER A 361 4.54 -15.71 1.90
CA SER A 361 5.06 -16.12 3.21
C SER A 361 4.34 -17.36 3.72
N LYS A 362 5.10 -18.35 4.10
CA LYS A 362 4.59 -19.56 4.77
C LYS A 362 4.68 -19.48 6.30
N ALA A 363 4.96 -18.29 6.85
CA ALA A 363 5.15 -18.09 8.29
C ALA A 363 3.96 -18.59 9.10
N LEU A 364 2.74 -18.19 8.74
CA LEU A 364 1.51 -18.63 9.42
C LEU A 364 1.25 -20.14 9.28
N ASN A 365 1.71 -20.77 8.21
CA ASN A 365 1.55 -22.20 8.00
C ASN A 365 2.55 -23.02 8.82
N PHE A 366 3.78 -22.56 8.91
CA PHE A 366 4.86 -23.28 9.60
C PHE A 366 4.81 -23.10 11.12
N TYR A 367 4.39 -21.93 11.59
CA TYR A 367 4.48 -21.53 13.00
C TYR A 367 3.09 -21.25 13.61
N LYS A 368 2.10 -22.11 13.34
CA LYS A 368 0.71 -21.97 13.82
C LYS A 368 0.57 -21.90 15.34
N LYS A 369 1.50 -22.51 16.06
CA LYS A 369 1.52 -22.51 17.54
C LYS A 369 2.13 -21.22 18.10
N GLU A 370 3.07 -20.63 17.36
CA GLU A 370 3.91 -19.52 17.82
C GLU A 370 3.43 -18.16 17.29
N ILE A 371 2.72 -18.12 16.13
CA ILE A 371 2.27 -16.89 15.49
C ILE A 371 0.73 -16.85 15.42
N SER A 372 0.18 -15.68 15.65
CA SER A 372 -1.23 -15.35 15.40
C SER A 372 -1.37 -14.00 14.65
N THR A 373 -2.47 -13.83 13.94
CA THR A 373 -2.90 -12.53 13.37
C THR A 373 -3.92 -11.82 14.26
N SER A 374 -4.42 -12.48 15.29
CA SER A 374 -5.35 -11.90 16.26
C SER A 374 -4.61 -11.23 17.42
N ILE A 375 -4.91 -9.96 17.67
CA ILE A 375 -4.35 -9.21 18.81
C ILE A 375 -4.74 -9.84 20.15
N ASN A 376 -5.81 -10.61 20.20
CA ASN A 376 -6.28 -11.29 21.43
C ASN A 376 -5.29 -12.36 21.91
N ASP A 377 -4.41 -12.85 21.04
CA ASP A 377 -3.43 -13.88 21.34
C ASP A 377 -2.07 -13.31 21.79
N GLU A 378 -1.96 -11.99 22.02
CA GLU A 378 -0.68 -11.29 22.31
C GLU A 378 0.06 -11.82 23.54
N ASN A 379 -0.64 -12.45 24.49
CA ASN A 379 -0.02 -13.04 25.68
C ASN A 379 0.48 -14.48 25.51
N GLU A 380 0.10 -15.15 24.42
CA GLU A 380 0.41 -16.54 24.17
C GLU A 380 1.27 -16.77 22.93
N LYS A 381 1.19 -15.83 21.96
CA LYS A 381 1.86 -15.95 20.66
C LYS A 381 2.46 -14.62 20.23
N VAL A 382 3.41 -14.69 19.32
CA VAL A 382 3.85 -13.50 18.57
C VAL A 382 2.74 -13.07 17.65
N VAL A 383 2.20 -11.85 17.84
CA VAL A 383 1.10 -11.36 16.99
C VAL A 383 1.63 -10.54 15.82
N PHE A 384 1.17 -10.87 14.61
CA PHE A 384 1.47 -10.16 13.38
C PHE A 384 0.22 -9.38 12.96
N VAL A 385 0.28 -8.05 13.11
CA VAL A 385 -0.88 -7.18 12.90
C VAL A 385 -0.62 -6.14 11.81
N PRO A 386 -1.64 -5.80 11.00
CA PRO A 386 -1.50 -4.74 10.01
C PRO A 386 -1.39 -3.38 10.71
N PHE A 387 -0.62 -2.49 10.11
CA PHE A 387 -0.47 -1.11 10.54
C PHE A 387 -1.77 -0.32 10.36
N SER A 388 -2.06 0.59 11.29
CA SER A 388 -3.16 1.56 11.20
C SER A 388 -2.66 2.96 11.54
N GLY A 389 -3.06 3.95 10.76
CA GLY A 389 -2.65 5.35 10.94
C GLY A 389 -2.14 6.01 9.66
N VAL A 390 -1.47 7.14 9.80
CA VAL A 390 -0.86 7.88 8.69
C VAL A 390 0.26 7.06 8.06
N GLY A 391 0.14 6.82 6.75
CA GLY A 391 1.17 6.13 5.98
C GLY A 391 2.49 6.88 5.98
N PRO A 392 3.63 6.16 6.00
CA PRO A 392 4.94 6.79 6.14
C PRO A 392 5.27 7.78 5.03
N ARG A 393 4.73 7.59 3.82
CA ARG A 393 4.93 8.52 2.68
C ARG A 393 4.27 9.88 2.88
N ARG A 394 3.21 9.95 3.71
CA ARG A 394 2.48 11.20 4.03
C ARG A 394 2.83 11.76 5.41
N TYR A 395 3.73 11.10 6.13
CA TYR A 395 4.08 11.48 7.50
C TYR A 395 4.57 12.93 7.60
N ILE A 396 5.51 13.31 6.74
CA ILE A 396 6.05 14.68 6.73
C ILE A 396 4.96 15.68 6.34
N ASP A 397 4.18 15.41 5.31
CA ASP A 397 3.14 16.30 4.80
C ASP A 397 2.06 16.59 5.85
N LEU A 398 1.71 15.59 6.68
CA LEU A 398 0.63 15.72 7.65
C LEU A 398 1.09 16.15 9.04
N PHE A 399 2.37 15.97 9.41
CA PHE A 399 2.84 16.30 10.76
C PHE A 399 3.84 17.45 10.83
N ALA A 400 4.58 17.76 9.77
CA ALA A 400 5.52 18.88 9.80
C ALA A 400 4.82 20.21 10.05
N MET A 401 5.29 20.97 11.02
CA MET A 401 4.76 22.30 11.35
C MET A 401 5.28 23.39 10.41
N SER A 402 6.51 23.22 9.91
CA SER A 402 7.13 24.08 8.91
C SER A 402 7.13 23.35 7.56
N SER A 403 6.18 23.65 6.71
CA SER A 403 6.19 23.16 5.34
C SER A 403 6.57 24.31 4.42
N SER A 404 7.67 24.16 3.68
CA SER A 404 8.08 25.12 2.66
C SER A 404 7.10 25.26 1.52
N LYS A 405 6.18 24.29 1.36
CA LYS A 405 5.22 24.23 0.24
C LYS A 405 3.98 25.09 0.46
N TRP A 406 3.46 25.17 1.70
CA TRP A 406 2.13 25.74 1.99
C TRP A 406 2.07 26.63 3.23
N GLY A 407 3.23 27.07 3.74
CA GLY A 407 3.34 27.90 4.92
C GLY A 407 3.42 27.14 6.23
N ALA A 408 3.95 27.78 7.24
CA ALA A 408 4.08 27.22 8.57
C ALA A 408 2.73 27.15 9.28
N LYS A 409 2.51 26.05 10.01
CA LYS A 409 1.43 25.94 10.99
C LYS A 409 1.97 26.36 12.36
N THR A 410 1.12 26.94 13.20
CA THR A 410 1.52 27.34 14.54
C THR A 410 0.57 26.78 15.59
N ARG A 411 1.06 26.55 16.79
CA ARG A 411 0.29 26.11 17.96
C ARG A 411 0.07 27.24 18.95
N LYS A 412 0.80 28.34 18.78
CA LYS A 412 0.71 29.50 19.65
C LYS A 412 0.62 30.80 18.85
N ASP A 413 0.00 31.81 19.46
CA ASP A 413 0.01 33.17 18.95
C ASP A 413 1.37 33.86 19.26
N LYS A 414 1.46 35.14 18.86
CA LYS A 414 2.64 36.00 19.09
C LYS A 414 2.95 36.22 20.59
N ASP A 415 1.94 36.10 21.43
CA ASP A 415 2.03 36.30 22.86
C ASP A 415 2.33 35.01 23.66
N GLY A 416 2.46 33.88 22.92
CA GLY A 416 2.78 32.56 23.48
C GLY A 416 1.57 31.75 23.91
N ASN A 417 0.35 32.23 23.74
CA ASN A 417 -0.86 31.52 24.09
C ASN A 417 -1.23 30.49 23.05
N LYS A 418 -1.83 29.36 23.47
CA LYS A 418 -2.36 28.35 22.59
C LYS A 418 -3.43 28.95 21.67
N ILE A 419 -3.30 28.78 20.36
CA ILE A 419 -4.33 29.21 19.41
C ILE A 419 -5.59 28.32 19.53
N GLU A 420 -6.75 28.90 19.21
CA GLU A 420 -7.97 28.16 19.00
C GLU A 420 -8.02 27.64 17.55
N TRP A 421 -8.28 26.34 17.37
CA TRP A 421 -8.51 25.76 16.03
C TRP A 421 -9.97 25.35 15.91
N LYS A 422 -10.67 25.90 14.93
CA LYS A 422 -12.09 25.66 14.68
C LYS A 422 -12.28 24.98 13.33
N ARG A 423 -13.04 23.89 13.30
CA ARG A 423 -13.35 23.15 12.05
C ARG A 423 -14.05 24.01 11.02
N THR A 424 -14.93 24.95 11.43
CA THR A 424 -15.66 25.86 10.55
C THR A 424 -14.76 26.87 9.81
N GLU A 425 -13.61 27.17 10.37
CA GLU A 425 -12.61 28.13 9.85
C GLU A 425 -11.38 27.43 9.24
N ALA A 426 -11.31 26.10 9.41
CA ALA A 426 -10.17 25.31 8.97
C ALA A 426 -10.09 25.24 7.45
N VAL A 427 -8.88 25.33 6.93
CA VAL A 427 -8.56 25.15 5.52
C VAL A 427 -7.73 23.88 5.31
N VAL A 428 -7.85 23.30 4.12
CA VAL A 428 -7.04 22.11 3.76
C VAL A 428 -5.56 22.44 3.92
N ARG A 429 -4.83 21.52 4.56
CA ARG A 429 -3.40 21.67 4.85
C ARG A 429 -2.56 21.85 3.60
N ASN A 430 -2.86 21.05 2.57
CA ASN A 430 -2.19 21.07 1.27
C ASN A 430 -3.25 21.34 0.19
N PRO A 431 -3.50 22.61 -0.18
CA PRO A 431 -4.52 22.95 -1.15
C PRO A 431 -4.11 22.53 -2.57
N MET A 432 -5.08 22.09 -3.35
CA MET A 432 -4.92 21.84 -4.79
C MET A 432 -4.79 23.17 -5.55
N LYS A 433 -4.12 23.11 -6.70
CA LYS A 433 -4.07 24.24 -7.65
C LYS A 433 -5.17 24.06 -8.71
N PRO A 434 -6.22 24.90 -8.74
CA PRO A 434 -7.36 24.70 -9.63
C PRO A 434 -6.99 24.59 -11.12
N MET A 435 -6.09 25.42 -11.60
CA MET A 435 -5.68 25.41 -13.01
C MET A 435 -5.09 24.06 -13.46
N THR A 436 -4.41 23.34 -12.57
CA THR A 436 -3.78 22.06 -12.93
C THR A 436 -4.81 20.94 -13.03
N TYR A 437 -5.64 20.73 -12.03
CA TYR A 437 -6.56 19.59 -12.04
C TYR A 437 -7.72 19.75 -13.02
N LEU A 438 -8.15 20.99 -13.32
CA LEU A 438 -9.19 21.22 -14.30
C LEU A 438 -8.74 20.85 -15.71
N ASP A 439 -7.50 21.19 -16.08
CA ASP A 439 -6.93 20.79 -17.37
C ASP A 439 -6.80 19.26 -17.48
N TYR A 440 -6.34 18.59 -16.42
CA TYR A 440 -6.27 17.13 -16.39
C TYR A 440 -7.65 16.47 -16.45
N GLU A 441 -8.67 17.02 -15.78
CA GLU A 441 -10.05 16.54 -15.89
C GLU A 441 -10.59 16.65 -17.33
N MET A 442 -10.29 17.74 -18.04
CA MET A 442 -10.68 17.91 -19.46
C MET A 442 -9.97 16.92 -20.39
N ILE A 443 -8.68 16.65 -20.15
CA ILE A 443 -7.93 15.64 -20.90
C ILE A 443 -8.51 14.26 -20.63
N ALA A 444 -8.78 13.94 -19.37
CA ALA A 444 -9.40 12.69 -18.97
C ALA A 444 -10.76 12.47 -19.62
N TYR A 445 -11.62 13.52 -19.63
CA TYR A 445 -12.94 13.50 -20.26
C TYR A 445 -12.85 13.14 -21.74
N LYS A 446 -11.99 13.83 -22.50
CA LYS A 446 -11.80 13.57 -23.92
C LYS A 446 -11.32 12.15 -24.15
N SER A 447 -10.23 11.73 -23.51
CA SER A 447 -9.65 10.40 -23.67
C SER A 447 -10.63 9.28 -23.32
N TYR A 448 -11.43 9.45 -22.26
CA TYR A 448 -12.41 8.46 -21.82
C TYR A 448 -13.56 8.29 -22.82
N TYR A 449 -14.15 9.40 -23.30
CA TYR A 449 -15.26 9.32 -24.23
C TYR A 449 -14.84 9.02 -25.68
N GLU A 450 -13.60 9.31 -26.08
CA GLU A 450 -13.02 8.80 -27.32
C GLU A 450 -12.93 7.28 -27.31
N GLU A 451 -12.49 6.67 -26.20
CA GLU A 451 -12.41 5.22 -26.05
C GLU A 451 -13.80 4.56 -26.07
N ILE A 452 -14.76 5.10 -25.32
CA ILE A 452 -16.12 4.56 -25.29
C ILE A 452 -16.82 4.66 -26.67
N ASN A 453 -16.64 5.80 -27.38
CA ASN A 453 -17.29 6.02 -28.66
C ASN A 453 -16.54 5.40 -29.84
N GLY A 454 -15.21 5.29 -29.78
CA GLY A 454 -14.36 4.71 -30.82
C GLY A 454 -14.50 3.18 -30.94
N GLY A 455 -14.88 2.51 -29.87
CA GLY A 455 -15.23 1.08 -29.89
C GLY A 455 -16.52 0.75 -30.67
N ASN A 456 -17.25 1.78 -31.15
CA ASN A 456 -18.47 1.64 -31.96
C ASN A 456 -18.30 2.00 -33.44
N SER A 457 -17.07 2.27 -33.93
CA SER A 457 -16.83 2.74 -35.31
C SER A 457 -16.32 1.66 -36.27
N ASP A 458 -16.26 0.39 -35.83
CA ASP A 458 -15.91 -0.77 -36.68
C ASP A 458 -17.10 -1.74 -36.83
N GLU A 459 -18.28 -1.23 -37.23
CA GLU A 459 -19.34 -2.03 -37.90
C GLU A 459 -19.78 -1.39 -39.24
#